data_1580579f1ccaa6823f53199b7e611ea6
#
_entry.id   1580579f1ccaa6823f53199b7e611ea6
#
_cell.length_a   1.000
_cell.length_b   1.000
_cell.length_c   1.000
_cell.angle_alpha   90.00
_cell.angle_beta   90.00
_cell.angle_gamma   90.00
#
_symmetry.space_group_name_H-M   'P 1'
#
loop_
_entity.id
_entity.type
_entity.pdbx_description
1 polymer ?
#
loop_
_entity_poly.entity_id
_entity_poly.type
_entity_poly.pdbx_seq_one_letter_code
_entity_poly.pdbx_strand_id
1 'polypeptide(L)'
;CCAGVGMRLHAQPLNKGRIAILGDSIAYAGPWANEVENALKADKKFEACEIVNFAVPSETVAGLSEYGHAGGRFPRPCLHECLDRVLQMYRPQLILACYGMNDGLMQAFDKARFQAYQEGNIRLKKAADAAKAEIVFITPPLFRGGFR
;
A
#
# COMPACT_ATOMS: atom_id res chain seq x y z
N CYS A 1 36.95 10.63 7.60
CA CYS A 1 35.97 10.97 8.63
C CYS A 1 34.58 10.91 7.99
N CYS A 2 33.92 9.71 7.98
CA CYS A 2 32.54 9.55 7.55
C CYS A 2 31.66 9.67 8.79
N ALA A 3 31.03 10.83 8.95
CA ALA A 3 29.98 11.01 9.96
C ALA A 3 28.72 10.31 9.46
N GLY A 4 28.44 9.14 10.00
CA GLY A 4 27.17 8.44 9.79
C GLY A 4 26.05 9.25 10.42
N VAL A 5 25.18 9.85 9.60
CA VAL A 5 23.92 10.41 10.04
C VAL A 5 22.99 9.25 10.37
N GLY A 6 23.04 8.82 11.61
CA GLY A 6 22.09 7.88 12.15
C GLY A 6 20.72 8.57 12.23
N MET A 7 19.87 8.32 11.26
CA MET A 7 18.45 8.71 11.30
C MET A 7 17.78 7.90 12.43
N ARG A 8 17.72 8.47 13.62
CA ARG A 8 16.90 7.94 14.70
C ARG A 8 15.45 8.18 14.32
N LEU A 9 14.78 7.14 13.83
CA LEU A 9 13.32 7.10 13.77
C LEU A 9 12.82 7.21 15.23
N HIS A 10 12.43 8.40 15.63
CA HIS A 10 11.67 8.59 16.85
C HIS A 10 10.22 8.21 16.53
N ALA A 11 9.97 6.90 16.42
CA ALA A 11 8.61 6.41 16.42
C ALA A 11 7.99 6.78 17.77
N GLN A 12 7.11 7.76 17.77
CA GLN A 12 6.24 8.02 18.90
C GLN A 12 5.43 6.74 19.16
N PRO A 13 5.28 6.30 20.42
CA PRO A 13 4.47 5.12 20.68
C PRO A 13 3.05 5.37 20.16
N LEU A 14 2.60 4.53 19.25
CA LEU A 14 1.27 4.59 18.60
C LEU A 14 0.16 4.13 19.58
N ASN A 15 0.19 4.51 20.83
CA ASN A 15 -0.71 4.01 21.88
C ASN A 15 -2.21 4.25 21.63
N LYS A 16 -2.59 5.05 20.66
CA LYS A 16 -3.96 5.31 20.19
C LYS A 16 -3.94 5.82 18.74
N GLY A 17 -3.09 5.25 17.91
CA GLY A 17 -2.91 5.69 16.53
C GLY A 17 -3.94 5.09 15.58
N ARG A 18 -4.00 5.64 14.37
CA ARG A 18 -4.75 5.08 13.25
C ARG A 18 -3.80 4.44 12.26
N ILE A 19 -4.08 3.20 11.91
CA ILE A 19 -3.30 2.40 10.95
C ILE A 19 -4.17 2.16 9.73
N ALA A 20 -3.70 2.56 8.55
CA ALA A 20 -4.36 2.30 7.28
C ALA A 20 -3.68 1.14 6.56
N ILE A 21 -4.46 0.16 6.10
CA ILE A 21 -3.99 -0.85 5.15
C ILE A 21 -4.43 -0.39 3.76
N LEU A 22 -3.47 -0.22 2.85
CA LEU A 22 -3.69 0.11 1.45
C LEU A 22 -3.22 -1.06 0.58
N GLY A 23 -3.93 -1.35 -0.49
CA GLY A 23 -3.58 -2.46 -1.36
C GLY A 23 -4.69 -2.83 -2.32
N ASP A 24 -4.52 -3.95 -2.97
CA ASP A 24 -5.46 -4.52 -3.93
C ASP A 24 -6.33 -5.64 -3.32
N SER A 25 -6.86 -6.55 -4.18
CA SER A 25 -7.68 -7.68 -3.75
C SER A 25 -6.97 -8.62 -2.76
N ILE A 26 -5.64 -8.67 -2.79
CA ILE A 26 -4.84 -9.52 -1.88
C ILE A 26 -4.87 -8.96 -0.47
N ALA A 27 -4.90 -7.64 -0.32
CA ALA A 27 -5.07 -6.98 0.96
C ALA A 27 -6.56 -6.91 1.38
N TYR A 28 -7.47 -6.73 0.41
CA TYR A 28 -8.91 -6.65 0.67
C TYR A 28 -9.48 -7.95 1.24
N ALA A 29 -9.18 -9.09 0.62
CA ALA A 29 -9.75 -10.40 0.94
C ALA A 29 -8.72 -11.42 1.45
N GLY A 30 -7.44 -11.06 1.48
CA GLY A 30 -6.36 -11.96 1.90
C GLY A 30 -6.30 -12.12 3.42
N PRO A 31 -5.99 -13.32 3.90
CA PRO A 31 -5.89 -13.60 5.35
C PRO A 31 -4.78 -12.78 6.02
N TRP A 32 -3.73 -12.39 5.28
CA TRP A 32 -2.58 -11.69 5.84
C TRP A 32 -2.94 -10.36 6.52
N ALA A 33 -3.90 -9.62 5.97
CA ALA A 33 -4.32 -8.34 6.55
C ALA A 33 -4.98 -8.55 7.91
N ASN A 34 -5.81 -9.60 8.05
CA ASN A 34 -6.43 -9.98 9.32
C ASN A 34 -5.39 -10.53 10.30
N GLU A 35 -4.41 -11.30 9.83
CA GLU A 35 -3.32 -11.82 10.66
C GLU A 35 -2.46 -10.69 11.22
N VAL A 36 -2.12 -9.69 10.39
CA VAL A 36 -1.39 -8.50 10.82
C VAL A 36 -2.21 -7.68 11.82
N GLU A 37 -3.51 -7.48 11.56
CA GLU A 37 -4.39 -6.79 12.50
C GLU A 37 -4.43 -7.50 13.86
N ASN A 38 -4.62 -8.82 13.87
CA ASN A 38 -4.63 -9.61 15.09
C ASN A 38 -3.28 -9.54 15.83
N ALA A 39 -2.17 -9.64 15.10
CA ALA A 39 -0.83 -9.54 15.69
C ALA A 39 -0.58 -8.15 16.30
N LEU A 40 -0.98 -7.08 15.62
CA LEU A 40 -0.87 -5.72 16.15
C LEU A 40 -1.75 -5.53 17.39
N LYS A 41 -2.98 -6.01 17.38
CA LYS A 41 -3.89 -5.92 18.56
C LYS A 41 -3.42 -6.76 19.75
N ALA A 42 -2.64 -7.80 19.52
CA ALA A 42 -2.03 -8.60 20.59
C ALA A 42 -0.82 -7.90 21.26
N ASP A 43 -0.20 -6.94 20.59
CA ASP A 43 0.89 -6.14 21.15
C ASP A 43 0.31 -4.92 21.91
N LYS A 44 0.64 -4.81 23.19
CA LYS A 44 0.20 -3.71 24.07
C LYS A 44 0.50 -2.30 23.51
N LYS A 45 1.48 -2.18 22.60
CA LYS A 45 1.81 -0.91 21.95
C LYS A 45 0.76 -0.48 20.95
N PHE A 46 0.03 -1.42 20.35
CA PHE A 46 -0.93 -1.18 19.28
C PHE A 46 -2.36 -1.60 19.65
N GLU A 47 -2.56 -2.19 20.84
CA GLU A 47 -3.86 -2.72 21.29
C GLU A 47 -5.01 -1.70 21.15
N ALA A 48 -4.74 -0.43 21.44
CA ALA A 48 -5.71 0.66 21.34
C ALA A 48 -5.71 1.38 19.98
N CYS A 49 -4.97 0.89 18.98
CA CYS A 49 -4.97 1.46 17.64
C CYS A 49 -6.25 1.09 16.88
N GLU A 50 -6.77 2.07 16.16
CA GLU A 50 -7.79 1.84 15.14
C GLU A 50 -7.09 1.36 13.85
N ILE A 51 -7.52 0.23 13.30
CA ILE A 51 -6.97 -0.32 12.06
C ILE A 51 -8.09 -0.40 11.05
N VAL A 52 -7.91 0.25 9.90
CA VAL A 52 -8.90 0.23 8.81
C VAL A 52 -8.25 -0.24 7.52
N ASN A 53 -8.88 -1.22 6.90
CA ASN A 53 -8.47 -1.74 5.60
C ASN A 53 -9.20 -0.96 4.49
N PHE A 54 -8.44 -0.14 3.76
CA PHE A 54 -8.90 0.66 2.61
C PHE A 54 -8.55 0.02 1.27
N ALA A 55 -8.09 -1.22 1.27
CA ALA A 55 -7.71 -1.90 0.03
C ALA A 55 -8.89 -2.04 -0.94
N VAL A 56 -8.63 -1.85 -2.22
CA VAL A 56 -9.64 -1.91 -3.29
C VAL A 56 -9.26 -3.00 -4.30
N PRO A 57 -10.15 -3.98 -4.57
CA PRO A 57 -9.88 -4.99 -5.59
C PRO A 57 -9.50 -4.37 -6.94
N SER A 58 -8.51 -4.97 -7.61
CA SER A 58 -7.94 -4.53 -8.90
C SER A 58 -7.16 -3.22 -8.87
N GLU A 59 -7.03 -2.55 -7.74
CA GLU A 59 -6.32 -1.27 -7.63
C GLU A 59 -4.85 -1.39 -8.01
N THR A 60 -4.33 -0.33 -8.61
CA THR A 60 -2.92 -0.16 -8.97
C THR A 60 -2.37 1.11 -8.34
N VAL A 61 -1.08 1.10 -7.98
CA VAL A 61 -0.37 2.30 -7.57
C VAL A 61 0.20 3.07 -8.77
N ALA A 62 0.41 2.38 -9.89
CA ALA A 62 0.88 2.99 -11.14
C ALA A 62 -0.21 3.76 -11.88
N GLY A 63 -1.49 3.48 -11.64
CA GLY A 63 -2.61 4.03 -12.40
C GLY A 63 -2.76 3.45 -13.81
N LEU A 64 -2.11 2.32 -14.08
CA LEU A 64 -2.20 1.62 -15.36
C LEU A 64 -3.37 0.64 -15.37
N SER A 65 -3.94 0.43 -16.56
CA SER A 65 -4.97 -0.56 -16.79
C SER A 65 -4.80 -1.19 -18.17
N GLU A 66 -5.04 -2.49 -18.24
CA GLU A 66 -5.13 -3.17 -19.55
C GLU A 66 -6.44 -2.82 -20.27
N TYR A 67 -6.39 -2.88 -21.60
CA TYR A 67 -7.60 -2.79 -22.40
C TYR A 67 -8.54 -3.95 -22.08
N GLY A 68 -9.81 -3.66 -21.89
CA GLY A 68 -10.83 -4.68 -21.61
C GLY A 68 -10.92 -5.08 -20.12
N HIS A 69 -10.26 -4.38 -19.20
CA HIS A 69 -10.47 -4.61 -17.76
C HIS A 69 -11.97 -4.61 -17.42
N ALA A 70 -12.38 -5.51 -16.53
CA ALA A 70 -13.79 -5.68 -16.13
C ALA A 70 -14.77 -5.84 -17.32
N GLY A 71 -14.34 -6.48 -18.41
CA GLY A 71 -15.14 -6.59 -19.63
C GLY A 71 -15.31 -5.26 -20.37
N GLY A 72 -14.36 -4.34 -20.24
CA GLY A 72 -14.35 -3.02 -20.89
C GLY A 72 -15.24 -1.98 -20.21
N ARG A 73 -15.79 -2.28 -19.03
CA ARG A 73 -16.73 -1.36 -18.35
C ARG A 73 -16.03 -0.21 -17.65
N PHE A 74 -14.87 -0.44 -17.08
CA PHE A 74 -14.08 0.57 -16.38
C PHE A 74 -12.60 0.15 -16.32
N PRO A 75 -11.67 1.11 -16.23
CA PRO A 75 -10.25 0.82 -16.01
C PRO A 75 -10.01 0.30 -14.59
N ARG A 76 -8.80 -0.19 -14.31
CA ARG A 76 -8.39 -0.49 -12.94
C ARG A 76 -8.46 0.76 -12.08
N PRO A 77 -8.96 0.66 -10.83
CA PRO A 77 -8.87 1.76 -9.88
C PRO A 77 -7.40 2.20 -9.68
N CYS A 78 -7.20 3.49 -9.49
CA CYS A 78 -5.90 4.05 -9.17
C CYS A 78 -5.90 4.59 -7.73
N LEU A 79 -4.97 4.13 -6.89
CA LEU A 79 -4.82 4.59 -5.51
C LEU A 79 -4.81 6.13 -5.42
N HIS A 80 -4.10 6.78 -6.34
CA HIS A 80 -3.90 8.24 -6.30
C HIS A 80 -5.16 9.07 -6.57
N GLU A 81 -6.26 8.46 -6.99
CA GLU A 81 -7.56 9.12 -7.11
C GLU A 81 -8.28 9.28 -5.76
N CYS A 82 -7.98 8.40 -4.79
CA CYS A 82 -8.62 8.43 -3.49
C CYS A 82 -7.67 8.70 -2.31
N LEU A 83 -6.35 8.61 -2.51
CA LEU A 83 -5.33 8.70 -1.47
C LEU A 83 -5.46 9.97 -0.61
N ASP A 84 -5.66 11.13 -1.24
CA ASP A 84 -5.78 12.40 -0.52
C ASP A 84 -6.97 12.39 0.44
N ARG A 85 -8.08 11.78 0.05
CA ARG A 85 -9.25 11.65 0.93
C ARG A 85 -8.96 10.76 2.14
N VAL A 86 -8.28 9.63 1.92
CA VAL A 86 -7.87 8.73 3.02
C VAL A 86 -6.95 9.48 3.98
N LEU A 87 -5.94 10.18 3.47
CA LEU A 87 -4.99 10.91 4.30
C LEU A 87 -5.65 12.07 5.07
N GLN A 88 -6.56 12.80 4.45
CA GLN A 88 -7.22 13.96 5.07
C GLN A 88 -8.31 13.57 6.06
N MET A 89 -9.11 12.55 5.75
CA MET A 89 -10.26 12.15 6.58
C MET A 89 -9.86 11.17 7.68
N TYR A 90 -9.08 10.15 7.34
CA TYR A 90 -8.69 9.13 8.31
C TYR A 90 -7.44 9.53 9.10
N ARG A 91 -6.52 10.29 8.51
CA ARG A 91 -5.28 10.78 9.14
C ARG A 91 -4.47 9.67 9.80
N PRO A 92 -4.05 8.64 9.05
CA PRO A 92 -3.28 7.54 9.62
C PRO A 92 -1.92 8.03 10.12
N GLN A 93 -1.41 7.44 11.18
CA GLN A 93 -0.02 7.60 11.63
C GLN A 93 0.88 6.53 11.01
N LEU A 94 0.31 5.38 10.66
CA LEU A 94 1.01 4.30 9.99
C LEU A 94 0.20 3.82 8.80
N ILE A 95 0.88 3.59 7.68
CA ILE A 95 0.32 3.02 6.47
C ILE A 95 1.04 1.71 6.17
N LEU A 96 0.28 0.64 5.97
CA LEU A 96 0.77 -0.64 5.46
C LEU A 96 0.32 -0.74 4.00
N ALA A 97 1.25 -0.68 3.04
CA ALA A 97 0.93 -0.62 1.62
C ALA A 97 1.43 -1.88 0.89
N CYS A 98 0.52 -2.60 0.23
CA CYS A 98 0.82 -3.82 -0.53
C CYS A 98 0.28 -3.71 -1.96
N TYR A 99 1.13 -3.27 -2.89
CA TYR A 99 0.82 -3.13 -4.32
C TYR A 99 1.83 -3.87 -5.19
N GLY A 100 1.49 -4.13 -6.44
CA GLY A 100 2.40 -4.65 -7.46
C GLY A 100 1.79 -5.78 -8.30
N MET A 101 0.91 -6.61 -7.74
CA MET A 101 0.31 -7.70 -8.50
C MET A 101 -0.49 -7.19 -9.71
N ASN A 102 -1.32 -6.19 -9.50
CA ASN A 102 -2.12 -5.58 -10.58
C ASN A 102 -1.30 -4.62 -11.44
N ASP A 103 -0.26 -3.99 -10.89
CA ASP A 103 0.62 -3.09 -11.64
C ASP A 103 1.39 -3.82 -12.75
N GLY A 104 1.61 -5.13 -12.59
CA GLY A 104 2.14 -6.01 -13.63
C GLY A 104 1.17 -6.30 -14.78
N LEU A 105 -0.13 -5.97 -14.65
CA LEU A 105 -1.21 -6.24 -15.61
C LEU A 105 -1.30 -7.72 -16.02
N MET A 106 -0.80 -8.63 -15.20
CA MET A 106 -0.70 -10.08 -15.50
C MET A 106 0.02 -10.38 -16.84
N GLN A 107 0.99 -9.56 -17.21
CA GLN A 107 1.74 -9.65 -18.45
C GLN A 107 3.23 -9.87 -18.18
N ALA A 108 3.99 -10.26 -19.22
CA ALA A 108 5.44 -10.36 -19.14
C ALA A 108 6.07 -9.05 -18.67
N PHE A 109 7.27 -9.11 -18.08
CA PHE A 109 7.97 -7.94 -17.58
C PHE A 109 8.12 -6.88 -18.69
N ASP A 110 7.79 -5.65 -18.35
CA ASP A 110 7.96 -4.45 -19.17
C ASP A 110 8.60 -3.34 -18.36
N LYS A 111 9.67 -2.76 -18.88
CA LYS A 111 10.46 -1.76 -18.16
C LYS A 111 9.69 -0.47 -17.87
N ALA A 112 8.89 -0.01 -18.84
CA ALA A 112 8.11 1.23 -18.68
C ALA A 112 7.02 1.04 -17.61
N ARG A 113 6.36 -0.11 -17.62
CA ARG A 113 5.35 -0.48 -16.63
C ARG A 113 5.96 -0.61 -15.22
N PHE A 114 7.13 -1.21 -15.12
CA PHE A 114 7.86 -1.29 -13.85
C PHE A 114 8.29 0.10 -13.35
N GLN A 115 8.72 0.98 -14.25
CA GLN A 115 9.05 2.37 -13.89
C GLN A 115 7.80 3.11 -13.38
N ALA A 116 6.65 2.97 -14.02
CA ALA A 116 5.40 3.56 -13.55
C ALA A 116 5.00 3.05 -12.15
N TYR A 117 5.21 1.76 -11.88
CA TYR A 117 5.03 1.19 -10.53
C TYR A 117 5.97 1.83 -9.50
N GLN A 118 7.24 2.01 -9.83
CA GLN A 118 8.20 2.68 -8.95
C GLN A 118 7.78 4.14 -8.69
N GLU A 119 7.41 4.88 -9.73
CA GLU A 119 6.96 6.27 -9.62
C GLU A 119 5.68 6.38 -8.77
N GLY A 120 4.74 5.45 -8.93
CA GLY A 120 3.53 5.37 -8.10
C GLY A 120 3.85 5.19 -6.62
N ASN A 121 4.77 4.30 -6.28
CA ASN A 121 5.21 4.11 -4.89
C ASN A 121 5.96 5.34 -4.34
N ILE A 122 6.76 6.01 -5.17
CA ILE A 122 7.43 7.27 -4.77
C ILE A 122 6.39 8.36 -4.48
N ARG A 123 5.34 8.48 -5.29
CA ARG A 123 4.23 9.41 -5.04
C ARG A 123 3.51 9.09 -3.73
N LEU A 124 3.21 7.81 -3.49
CA LEU A 124 2.59 7.35 -2.24
C LEU A 124 3.46 7.71 -1.04
N LYS A 125 4.77 7.43 -1.11
CA LYS A 125 5.72 7.80 -0.04
C LYS A 125 5.71 9.31 0.24
N LYS A 126 5.78 10.14 -0.81
CA LYS A 126 5.73 11.60 -0.68
C LYS A 126 4.43 12.09 -0.04
N ALA A 127 3.28 11.50 -0.40
CA ALA A 127 1.99 11.83 0.18
C ALA A 127 1.92 11.45 1.67
N ALA A 128 2.43 10.26 2.02
CA ALA A 128 2.54 9.82 3.41
C ALA A 128 3.41 10.77 4.24
N ASP A 129 4.58 11.17 3.72
CA ASP A 129 5.48 12.12 4.39
C ASP A 129 4.84 13.49 4.61
N ALA A 130 4.14 14.01 3.60
CA ALA A 130 3.40 15.27 3.70
C ALA A 130 2.29 15.21 4.76
N ALA A 131 1.65 14.04 4.90
CA ALA A 131 0.65 13.76 5.92
C ALA A 131 1.26 13.42 7.29
N LYS A 132 2.58 13.35 7.42
CA LYS A 132 3.32 12.89 8.61
C LYS A 132 2.97 11.47 9.04
N ALA A 133 2.63 10.62 8.10
CA ALA A 133 2.38 9.21 8.31
C ALA A 133 3.65 8.39 8.02
N GLU A 134 3.96 7.45 8.90
CA GLU A 134 4.95 6.43 8.59
C GLU A 134 4.36 5.45 7.55
N ILE A 135 5.21 4.87 6.70
CA ILE A 135 4.76 3.89 5.71
C ILE A 135 5.69 2.69 5.67
N VAL A 136 5.08 1.51 5.67
CA VAL A 136 5.73 0.23 5.45
C VAL A 136 5.22 -0.34 4.13
N PHE A 137 6.14 -0.58 3.20
CA PHE A 137 5.84 -1.26 1.95
C PHE A 137 5.96 -2.77 2.14
N ILE A 138 4.90 -3.48 1.79
CA ILE A 138 4.81 -4.93 1.82
C ILE A 138 4.93 -5.42 0.38
N THR A 139 5.89 -6.31 0.12
CA THR A 139 6.04 -6.91 -1.20
C THR A 139 4.86 -7.82 -1.53
N PRO A 140 4.30 -7.75 -2.75
CA PRO A 140 3.26 -8.67 -3.16
C PRO A 140 3.80 -10.11 -3.21
N PRO A 141 2.93 -11.14 -3.09
CA PRO A 141 3.33 -12.51 -3.25
C PRO A 141 3.87 -12.76 -4.66
N LEU A 142 4.77 -13.71 -4.79
CA LEU A 142 5.29 -14.12 -6.09
C LEU A 142 4.18 -14.70 -6.96
N PHE A 143 4.00 -14.13 -8.14
CA PHE A 143 3.11 -14.70 -9.14
C PHE A 143 3.75 -15.95 -9.77
N ARG A 144 3.23 -17.14 -9.46
CA ARG A 144 3.63 -18.42 -10.06
C ARG A 144 2.77 -18.81 -11.26
N GLY A 145 2.25 -17.85 -12.00
CA GLY A 145 1.54 -18.10 -13.25
C GLY A 145 2.54 -18.34 -14.38
N GLY A 146 2.52 -19.54 -14.97
CA GLY A 146 3.17 -19.72 -16.28
C GLY A 146 2.40 -18.89 -17.30
N PHE A 147 3.06 -17.94 -17.92
CA PHE A 147 2.53 -17.35 -19.18
C PHE A 147 2.48 -18.50 -20.21
N ARG A 148 1.28 -18.95 -20.59
CA ARG A 148 1.07 -19.84 -21.73
C ARG A 148 0.91 -18.99 -22.97
#